data_2a8be13c8d6b23b0959c09d97ed11786
#
_entry.id   2a8be13c8d6b23b0959c09d97ed11786
#
_cell.length_a   1.000
_cell.length_b   1.000
_cell.length_c   1.000
_cell.angle_alpha   90.00
_cell.angle_beta   90.00
_cell.angle_gamma   90.00
#
_symmetry.space_group_name_H-M   'P 1'
#
loop_
_entity.id
_entity.type
_entity.pdbx_description
1 polymer ?
#
loop_
_entity_poly.entity_id
_entity_poly.type
_entity_poly.pdbx_seq_one_letter_code
_entity_poly.pdbx_strand_id
1 'polypeptide(L)'
;ALKARLRRHKSYNIVVVDSFQYTRMSYRDYIALKEAFPGKLFIFISHAKGKNPKGDAAESVMYDATLKIWVEGGKAFSKGRFIGETGEYVAYPRLAEEYWSDNGIKAVGHE
;
A
#
# COMPACT_ATOMS: atom_id res chain seq x y z
N ALA A 1 -5.17 -11.17 -17.43
CA ALA A 1 -4.33 -10.20 -18.12
C ALA A 1 -2.99 -9.98 -17.44
N LEU A 2 -2.98 -9.67 -16.15
CA LEU A 2 -1.73 -9.41 -15.42
C LEU A 2 -0.84 -10.67 -15.36
N LYS A 3 -1.39 -11.82 -15.03
CA LYS A 3 -0.63 -13.07 -14.98
C LYS A 3 0.01 -13.42 -16.31
N ALA A 4 -0.75 -13.31 -17.42
CA ALA A 4 -0.24 -13.60 -18.75
C ALA A 4 0.89 -12.63 -19.12
N ARG A 5 0.73 -11.36 -18.79
CA ARG A 5 1.72 -10.33 -19.03
C ARG A 5 3.01 -10.60 -18.26
N LEU A 6 2.90 -11.00 -17.00
CA LEU A 6 4.05 -11.31 -16.16
C LEU A 6 4.78 -12.56 -16.64
N ARG A 7 4.06 -13.54 -17.17
CA ARG A 7 4.69 -14.73 -17.75
C ARG A 7 5.49 -14.40 -19.01
N ARG A 8 5.03 -13.44 -19.81
CA ARG A 8 5.77 -13.00 -21.00
C ARG A 8 7.00 -12.16 -20.65
N HIS A 9 6.96 -11.48 -19.50
CA HIS A 9 8.04 -10.60 -19.06
C HIS A 9 8.68 -11.14 -17.78
N LYS A 10 9.31 -12.31 -17.89
CA LYS A 10 9.91 -13.01 -16.75
C LYS A 10 11.04 -12.24 -16.07
N SER A 11 11.65 -11.29 -16.77
CA SER A 11 12.75 -10.50 -16.23
C SER A 11 12.30 -9.42 -15.24
N TYR A 12 11.00 -9.11 -15.19
CA TYR A 12 10.50 -8.10 -14.27
C TYR A 12 10.47 -8.65 -12.85
N ASN A 13 11.29 -8.06 -11.98
CA ASN A 13 11.38 -8.47 -10.58
C ASN A 13 10.48 -7.65 -9.67
N ILE A 14 10.14 -6.43 -10.07
CA ILE A 14 9.29 -5.53 -9.30
C ILE A 14 8.07 -5.19 -10.15
N VAL A 15 6.90 -5.36 -9.57
CA VAL A 15 5.63 -5.08 -10.23
C VAL A 15 4.83 -4.11 -9.37
N VAL A 16 4.49 -2.96 -9.94
CA VAL A 16 3.65 -1.97 -9.27
C VAL A 16 2.25 -2.07 -9.86
N VAL A 17 1.27 -2.28 -9.00
CA VAL A 17 -0.14 -2.36 -9.37
C VAL A 17 -0.85 -1.12 -8.84
N ASP A 18 -1.17 -0.19 -9.73
CA ASP A 18 -1.85 1.06 -9.40
C ASP A 18 -3.11 1.18 -10.29
N SER A 19 -4.25 1.14 -9.73
CA SER A 19 -4.56 0.92 -8.33
C SER A 19 -5.15 -0.48 -8.14
N PHE A 20 -5.10 -0.97 -6.93
CA PHE A 20 -5.63 -2.30 -6.64
C PHE A 20 -7.11 -2.41 -7.01
N GLN A 21 -7.91 -1.39 -6.69
CA GLN A 21 -9.36 -1.38 -6.97
C GLN A 21 -9.65 -1.48 -8.47
N TYR A 22 -8.81 -0.90 -9.29
CA TYR A 22 -8.98 -0.94 -10.74
C TYR A 22 -8.81 -2.34 -11.30
N THR A 23 -8.03 -3.19 -10.67
CA THR A 23 -7.81 -4.56 -11.12
C THR A 23 -9.02 -5.46 -10.89
N ARG A 24 -9.90 -5.09 -9.99
CA ARG A 24 -11.05 -5.89 -9.55
C ARG A 24 -10.65 -7.25 -8.97
N MET A 25 -9.42 -7.37 -8.49
CA MET A 25 -8.95 -8.60 -7.85
C MET A 25 -9.69 -8.87 -6.56
N SER A 26 -10.06 -10.13 -6.37
CA SER A 26 -10.44 -10.64 -5.06
C SER A 26 -9.19 -10.97 -4.25
N TYR A 27 -9.36 -11.23 -2.97
CA TYR A 27 -8.26 -11.72 -2.14
C TYR A 27 -7.70 -13.03 -2.68
N ARG A 28 -8.57 -13.91 -3.19
CA ARG A 28 -8.15 -15.18 -3.80
C ARG A 28 -7.27 -14.94 -5.03
N ASP A 29 -7.63 -13.97 -5.87
CA ASP A 29 -6.83 -13.61 -7.04
C ASP A 29 -5.45 -13.12 -6.63
N TYR A 30 -5.38 -12.33 -5.58
CA TYR A 30 -4.13 -11.83 -5.03
C TYR A 30 -3.23 -12.98 -4.55
N ILE A 31 -3.78 -13.93 -3.79
CA ILE A 31 -3.03 -15.09 -3.32
C ILE A 31 -2.52 -15.92 -4.48
N ALA A 32 -3.35 -16.15 -5.49
CA ALA A 32 -2.95 -16.90 -6.68
C ALA A 32 -1.80 -16.21 -7.42
N LEU A 33 -1.84 -14.88 -7.49
CA LEU A 33 -0.78 -14.11 -8.13
C LEU A 33 0.54 -14.25 -7.38
N LYS A 34 0.52 -14.15 -6.06
CA LYS A 34 1.72 -14.31 -5.24
C LYS A 34 2.33 -15.71 -5.38
N GLU A 35 1.49 -16.72 -5.36
CA GLU A 35 1.95 -18.10 -5.47
C GLU A 35 2.52 -18.41 -6.86
N ALA A 36 1.99 -17.78 -7.89
CA ALA A 36 2.48 -17.97 -9.25
C ALA A 36 3.85 -17.32 -9.48
N PHE A 37 4.18 -16.26 -8.74
CA PHE A 37 5.41 -15.49 -8.93
C PHE A 37 6.11 -15.18 -7.59
N PRO A 38 6.60 -16.21 -6.90
CA PRO A 38 7.16 -16.03 -5.55
C PRO A 38 8.45 -15.21 -5.52
N GLY A 39 9.16 -15.13 -6.65
CA GLY A 39 10.39 -14.35 -6.73
C GLY A 39 10.22 -12.88 -7.08
N LYS A 40 8.98 -12.41 -7.22
CA LYS A 40 8.73 -11.02 -7.58
C LYS A 40 8.27 -10.21 -6.37
N LEU A 41 8.66 -8.92 -6.35
CA LEU A 41 8.14 -7.96 -5.38
C LEU A 41 6.91 -7.29 -5.99
N PHE A 42 5.79 -7.41 -5.31
CA PHE A 42 4.56 -6.73 -5.70
C PHE A 42 4.32 -5.52 -4.81
N ILE A 43 4.09 -4.38 -5.42
CA ILE A 43 3.71 -3.15 -4.73
C ILE A 43 2.30 -2.80 -5.16
N PHE A 44 1.34 -2.92 -4.25
CA PHE A 44 -0.05 -2.60 -4.53
C PHE A 44 -0.38 -1.23 -3.99
N ILE A 45 -0.85 -0.36 -4.87
CA ILE A 45 -1.31 0.97 -4.50
C ILE A 45 -2.83 0.92 -4.41
N SER A 46 -3.37 1.34 -3.28
CA SER A 46 -4.79 1.26 -2.99
C SER A 46 -5.36 2.62 -2.66
N HIS A 47 -6.59 2.85 -3.08
CA HIS A 47 -7.38 3.95 -2.55
C HIS A 47 -7.63 3.70 -1.07
N ALA A 48 -7.74 4.79 -0.31
CA ALA A 48 -7.95 4.70 1.13
C ALA A 48 -9.33 5.20 1.52
N LYS A 49 -9.87 4.57 2.58
CA LYS A 49 -11.05 5.06 3.27
C LYS A 49 -10.62 5.26 4.72
N GLY A 50 -10.36 6.53 5.08
CA GLY A 50 -9.69 6.82 6.33
C GLY A 50 -8.26 6.28 6.31
N LYS A 51 -7.89 5.51 7.32
CA LYS A 51 -6.54 4.92 7.44
C LYS A 51 -6.43 3.54 6.80
N ASN A 52 -7.53 3.01 6.29
CA ASN A 52 -7.56 1.68 5.71
C ASN A 52 -7.71 1.72 4.20
N PRO A 53 -7.28 0.68 3.49
CA PRO A 53 -7.56 0.56 2.06
C PRO A 53 -9.06 0.46 1.84
N LYS A 54 -9.51 0.95 0.69
CA LYS A 54 -10.92 0.93 0.33
C LYS A 54 -11.31 -0.44 -0.21
N GLY A 55 -12.32 -1.06 0.43
CA GLY A 55 -12.89 -2.33 0.00
C GLY A 55 -12.34 -3.52 0.77
N ASP A 56 -13.13 -4.58 0.86
CA ASP A 56 -12.81 -5.77 1.65
C ASP A 56 -11.58 -6.51 1.10
N ALA A 57 -11.48 -6.63 -0.21
CA ALA A 57 -10.33 -7.31 -0.82
C ALA A 57 -9.02 -6.57 -0.53
N ALA A 58 -9.02 -5.24 -0.69
CA ALA A 58 -7.83 -4.42 -0.42
C ALA A 58 -7.44 -4.47 1.05
N GLU A 59 -8.40 -4.47 1.95
CA GLU A 59 -8.15 -4.58 3.39
C GLU A 59 -7.55 -5.93 3.73
N SER A 60 -8.04 -7.02 3.13
CA SER A 60 -7.47 -8.35 3.34
C SER A 60 -6.04 -8.45 2.82
N VAL A 61 -5.75 -7.83 1.68
CA VAL A 61 -4.39 -7.75 1.14
C VAL A 61 -3.47 -7.00 2.10
N MET A 62 -3.97 -5.91 2.69
CA MET A 62 -3.20 -5.16 3.67
C MET A 62 -2.80 -6.03 4.85
N TYR A 63 -3.71 -6.83 5.38
CA TYR A 63 -3.39 -7.71 6.51
C TYR A 63 -2.36 -8.78 6.16
N ASP A 64 -2.36 -9.25 4.92
CA ASP A 64 -1.38 -10.24 4.46
C ASP A 64 -0.02 -9.64 4.12
N ALA A 65 0.02 -8.38 3.71
CA ALA A 65 1.25 -7.75 3.23
C ALA A 65 2.35 -7.74 4.29
N THR A 66 3.58 -7.99 3.84
CA THR A 66 4.75 -7.96 4.74
C THR A 66 5.12 -6.55 5.14
N LEU A 67 4.82 -5.57 4.29
CA LEU A 67 5.05 -4.16 4.56
C LEU A 67 3.82 -3.37 4.15
N LYS A 68 3.36 -2.53 5.04
CA LYS A 68 2.22 -1.64 4.81
C LYS A 68 2.70 -0.21 4.92
N ILE A 69 2.27 0.63 3.98
CA ILE A 69 2.63 2.03 3.99
C ILE A 69 1.35 2.85 3.87
N TRP A 70 1.16 3.77 4.79
CA TRP A 70 0.05 4.71 4.81
C TRP A 70 0.62 6.10 4.57
N VAL A 71 0.06 6.82 3.59
CA VAL A 71 0.54 8.15 3.22
C VAL A 71 -0.53 9.17 3.53
N GLU A 72 -0.17 10.16 4.33
CA GLU A 72 -1.08 11.26 4.68
C GLU A 72 -0.28 12.52 5.01
N GLY A 73 -0.76 13.64 4.50
CA GLY A 73 -0.20 14.94 4.84
C GLY A 73 1.30 15.07 4.57
N GLY A 74 1.77 14.52 3.46
CA GLY A 74 3.17 14.62 3.05
C GLY A 74 4.11 13.67 3.78
N LYS A 75 3.58 12.78 4.62
CA LYS A 75 4.36 11.79 5.34
C LYS A 75 3.94 10.38 4.95
N ALA A 76 4.90 9.47 5.01
CA ALA A 76 4.66 8.04 4.84
C ALA A 76 4.93 7.33 6.16
N PHE A 77 4.01 6.49 6.58
CA PHE A 77 4.12 5.71 7.81
C PHE A 77 4.18 4.24 7.45
N SER A 78 5.19 3.55 7.93
CA SER A 78 5.37 2.13 7.61
C SER A 78 5.14 1.25 8.81
N LYS A 79 4.58 0.07 8.54
CA LYS A 79 4.38 -0.98 9.53
C LYS A 79 4.57 -2.31 8.83
N GLY A 80 5.32 -3.20 9.42
CA GLY A 80 5.57 -4.50 8.80
C GLY A 80 6.16 -5.50 9.76
N ARG A 81 6.12 -6.77 9.35
CA ARG A 81 6.58 -7.89 10.18
C ARG A 81 8.08 -7.84 10.47
N PHE A 82 8.84 -7.30 9.54
CA PHE A 82 10.30 -7.37 9.58
C PHE A 82 11.00 -6.05 9.85
N ILE A 83 10.26 -4.97 10.02
CA ILE A 83 10.82 -3.65 10.28
C ILE A 83 10.68 -3.19 11.73
N GLY A 84 10.06 -4.02 12.58
CA GLY A 84 9.87 -3.70 13.99
C GLY A 84 8.84 -2.61 14.19
N GLU A 85 9.25 -1.50 14.79
CA GLU A 85 8.36 -0.40 15.10
C GLU A 85 7.93 0.35 13.83
N THR A 86 6.84 1.11 13.96
CA THR A 86 6.34 1.94 12.86
C THR A 86 7.37 2.99 12.47
N GLY A 87 7.76 2.99 11.20
CA GLY A 87 8.64 4.01 10.66
C GLY A 87 7.85 5.22 10.17
N GLU A 88 8.54 6.35 10.08
CA GLU A 88 7.97 7.59 9.57
C GLU A 88 8.96 8.21 8.60
N TYR A 89 8.47 8.67 7.44
CA TYR A 89 9.29 9.32 6.44
C TYR A 89 8.57 10.56 5.92
N VAL A 90 9.25 11.71 5.93
CA VAL A 90 8.70 12.95 5.40
C VAL A 90 8.98 13.00 3.91
N ALA A 91 7.96 12.65 3.11
CA ALA A 91 8.08 12.60 1.66
C ALA A 91 7.96 13.99 1.03
N TYR A 92 7.17 14.87 1.64
CA TYR A 92 6.92 16.22 1.12
C TYR A 92 6.99 17.21 2.28
N PRO A 93 8.20 17.75 2.59
CA PRO A 93 8.42 18.49 3.83
C PRO A 93 7.51 19.70 4.04
N ARG A 94 7.27 20.49 3.01
CA ARG A 94 6.43 21.67 3.12
C ARG A 94 4.98 21.32 3.48
N LEU A 95 4.43 20.33 2.80
CA LEU A 95 3.09 19.85 3.08
C LEU A 95 3.00 19.25 4.48
N ALA A 96 4.02 18.49 4.88
CA ALA A 96 4.06 17.87 6.20
C ALA A 96 4.09 18.92 7.30
N GLU A 97 4.87 19.98 7.12
CA GLU A 97 4.94 21.07 8.08
C GLU A 97 3.58 21.76 8.23
N GLU A 98 2.94 22.08 7.13
CA GLU A 98 1.61 22.74 7.16
C GLU A 98 0.53 21.82 7.73
N TYR A 99 0.52 20.57 7.31
CA TYR A 99 -0.52 19.62 7.70
C TYR A 99 -0.43 19.24 9.18
N TRP A 100 0.76 18.88 9.63
CA TRP A 100 0.92 18.31 10.97
C TRP A 100 1.14 19.36 12.06
N SER A 101 1.73 20.53 11.75
CA SER A 101 1.89 21.57 12.76
C SER A 101 0.61 22.33 13.03
N ASP A 102 -0.02 22.86 11.98
CA ASP A 102 -1.25 23.65 12.12
C ASP A 102 -2.49 22.78 12.24
N ASN A 103 -2.51 21.66 11.56
CA ASN A 103 -3.66 20.79 11.49
C ASN A 103 -3.53 19.51 12.33
N GLY A 104 -2.43 19.37 13.06
CA GLY A 104 -2.26 18.23 13.96
C GLY A 104 -3.37 18.14 14.98
N ILE A 105 -3.76 19.28 15.55
CA ILE A 105 -4.88 19.36 16.49
C ILE A 105 -6.19 19.02 15.78
N LYS A 106 -6.39 19.52 14.57
CA LYS A 106 -7.59 19.22 13.79
C LYS A 106 -7.67 17.75 13.42
N ALA A 107 -6.55 17.16 13.02
CA ALA A 107 -6.51 15.75 12.69
C ALA A 107 -6.86 14.89 13.91
N VAL A 108 -6.33 15.24 15.08
CA VAL A 108 -6.67 14.57 16.34
C VAL A 108 -8.14 14.77 16.69
N GLY A 109 -8.66 15.97 16.46
CA GLY A 109 -10.07 16.29 16.73
C GLY A 109 -11.04 15.57 15.80
N HIS A 110 -10.60 15.14 14.63
CA HIS A 110 -11.42 14.39 13.69
C HIS A 110 -11.42 12.88 13.94
N GLU A 111 -10.52 12.44 14.73
CA GLU A 111 -10.45 11.05 15.13
C GLU A 111 -11.30 10.83 16.37
#